data_6b4c4469063a328eee0fa9be3015219a
#
_entry.id   6b4c4469063a328eee0fa9be3015219a
#
_cell.length_a   1.000
_cell.length_b   1.000
_cell.length_c   1.000
_cell.angle_alpha   90.00
_cell.angle_beta   90.00
_cell.angle_gamma   90.00
#
_symmetry.space_group_name_H-M   'P 1'
#
loop_
_entity.id
_entity.type
_entity.pdbx_description
1 polymer ?
#
loop_
_entity_poly.entity_id
_entity_poly.type
_entity_poly.pdbx_seq_one_letter_code
_entity_poly.pdbx_strand_id
1 'polypeptide(L)' 'MSNIEALRARFVEAYAAVPDKLRVEIIALVESKPFNWNTAFIEVNGKTKTGDTILSELHRIGILEA' A
#
# COMPACT_ATOMS: atom_id res chain seq x y z
N MET A 1 -17.74 6.92 5.66
CA MET A 1 -17.59 6.09 4.45
C MET A 1 -16.15 5.70 4.25
N SER A 2 -15.94 4.45 3.97
CA SER A 2 -14.60 3.96 3.69
C SER A 2 -14.20 4.31 2.26
N ASN A 3 -12.98 4.87 2.08
CA ASN A 3 -12.43 5.16 0.76
C ASN A 3 -11.44 4.09 0.33
N ILE A 4 -11.63 2.87 0.84
CA ILE A 4 -10.64 1.82 0.64
C ILE A 4 -10.42 1.50 -0.84
N GLU A 5 -11.49 1.52 -1.65
CA GLU A 5 -11.34 1.24 -3.07
C GLU A 5 -10.61 2.38 -3.79
N ALA A 6 -10.84 3.61 -3.37
CA ALA A 6 -10.11 4.75 -3.93
C ALA A 6 -8.63 4.66 -3.56
N LEU A 7 -8.34 4.28 -2.32
CA LEU A 7 -6.96 4.09 -1.86
C LEU A 7 -6.29 2.95 -2.62
N ARG A 8 -7.03 1.87 -2.86
CA ARG A 8 -6.50 0.73 -3.62
C ARG A 8 -6.11 1.17 -5.04
N ALA A 9 -6.95 1.93 -5.70
CA ALA A 9 -6.67 2.43 -7.04
C ALA A 9 -5.44 3.34 -7.04
N ARG A 10 -5.33 4.22 -6.04
CA ARG A 10 -4.16 5.09 -5.91
C ARG A 10 -2.89 4.30 -5.67
N PHE A 11 -2.97 3.25 -4.86
CA PHE A 11 -1.82 2.40 -4.59
C PHE A 11 -1.31 1.74 -5.87
N VAL A 12 -2.22 1.20 -6.68
CA VAL A 12 -1.84 0.54 -7.93
C VAL A 12 -1.14 1.52 -8.87
N GLU A 13 -1.67 2.74 -8.97
CA GLU A 13 -1.04 3.79 -9.78
C GLU A 13 0.36 4.13 -9.25
N ALA A 14 0.49 4.29 -7.95
CA ALA A 14 1.77 4.61 -7.34
C ALA A 14 2.78 3.49 -7.55
N TYR A 15 2.34 2.24 -7.34
CA TYR A 15 3.19 1.07 -7.52
C TYR A 15 3.73 1.01 -8.96
N ALA A 16 2.88 1.26 -9.94
CA ALA A 16 3.29 1.23 -11.34
C ALA A 16 4.31 2.30 -11.67
N ALA A 17 4.27 3.43 -10.95
CA ALA A 17 5.20 4.54 -11.17
C ALA A 17 6.53 4.36 -10.44
N VAL A 18 6.62 3.42 -9.50
CA VAL A 18 7.86 3.19 -8.74
C VAL A 18 8.83 2.36 -9.57
N PRO A 19 10.07 2.81 -9.77
CA PRO A 19 11.08 2.00 -10.45
C PRO A 19 11.32 0.67 -9.73
N ASP A 20 11.60 -0.39 -10.49
CA ASP A 20 11.78 -1.73 -9.92
C ASP A 20 12.76 -1.75 -8.76
N LYS A 21 13.86 -1.02 -8.88
CA LYS A 21 14.89 -1.01 -7.82
C LYS A 21 14.39 -0.42 -6.52
N LEU A 22 13.38 0.44 -6.58
CA LEU A 22 12.84 1.09 -5.38
C LEU A 22 11.67 0.32 -4.78
N ARG A 23 11.14 -0.66 -5.49
CA ARG A 23 9.98 -1.45 -5.01
C ARG A 23 10.33 -2.37 -3.84
N VAL A 24 11.61 -2.53 -3.55
CA VAL A 24 12.05 -3.34 -2.40
C VAL A 24 12.18 -2.51 -1.11
N GLU A 25 11.97 -1.21 -1.19
CA GLU A 25 12.06 -0.33 -0.02
C GLU A 25 10.84 -0.45 0.87
N ILE A 26 11.07 -0.48 2.18
CA ILE A 26 10.00 -0.60 3.16
C ILE A 26 9.18 0.67 3.17
N ILE A 27 7.86 0.54 3.04
CA ILE A 27 6.94 1.68 3.02
C ILE A 27 5.95 1.68 4.16
N ALA A 28 5.78 0.55 4.85
CA ALA A 28 4.80 0.47 5.93
C ALA A 28 5.19 -0.59 6.93
N LEU A 29 4.78 -0.38 8.18
CA LEU A 29 4.87 -1.38 9.23
C LEU A 29 3.44 -1.70 9.67
N VAL A 30 3.07 -2.97 9.61
CA VAL A 30 1.76 -3.42 10.06
C VAL A 30 1.99 -4.52 11.08
N GLU A 31 1.58 -4.27 12.33
CA GLU A 31 1.78 -5.20 13.44
C GLU A 31 3.26 -5.57 13.56
N SER A 32 4.13 -4.58 13.45
CA SER A 32 5.58 -4.72 13.51
C SER A 32 6.19 -5.49 12.33
N LYS A 33 5.39 -5.81 11.33
CA LYS A 33 5.86 -6.52 10.14
C LYS A 33 6.11 -5.50 9.02
N PRO A 34 7.33 -5.47 8.47
CA PRO A 34 7.63 -4.52 7.39
C PRO A 34 7.07 -4.98 6.05
N PHE A 35 6.56 -4.02 5.28
CA PHE A 35 6.09 -4.26 3.92
C PHE A 35 6.81 -3.32 2.97
N ASN A 36 7.33 -3.86 1.89
CA ASN A 36 7.85 -3.04 0.80
C ASN A 36 6.76 -2.90 -0.27
N TRP A 37 7.06 -2.20 -1.36
CA TRP A 37 6.08 -2.02 -2.42
C TRP A 37 5.58 -3.35 -2.97
N ASN A 38 6.50 -4.31 -3.19
CA ASN A 38 6.13 -5.60 -3.77
C ASN A 38 5.26 -6.44 -2.84
N THR A 39 5.64 -6.55 -1.57
CA THR A 39 4.85 -7.34 -0.61
C THR A 39 3.53 -6.67 -0.30
N ALA A 40 3.52 -5.34 -0.23
CA ALA A 40 2.28 -4.60 -0.03
C ALA A 40 1.34 -4.79 -1.22
N PHE A 41 1.89 -4.81 -2.44
CA PHE A 41 1.08 -4.99 -3.64
C PHE A 41 0.34 -6.34 -3.62
N ILE A 42 1.01 -7.40 -3.17
CA ILE A 42 0.39 -8.72 -3.09
C ILE A 42 -0.86 -8.66 -2.20
N GLU A 43 -0.73 -8.04 -1.03
CA GLU A 43 -1.85 -7.95 -0.09
C GLU A 43 -2.96 -7.02 -0.60
N VAL A 44 -2.57 -5.87 -1.13
CA VAL A 44 -3.54 -4.89 -1.63
C VAL A 44 -4.30 -5.44 -2.83
N ASN A 45 -3.58 -6.02 -3.78
CA ASN A 45 -4.20 -6.58 -4.98
C ASN A 45 -5.08 -7.78 -4.65
N GLY A 46 -4.70 -8.55 -3.65
CA GLY A 46 -5.49 -9.69 -3.19
C GLY A 46 -6.67 -9.31 -2.32
N LYS A 47 -6.84 -8.04 -2.01
CA LYS A 47 -7.94 -7.51 -1.21
C LYS A 47 -8.02 -8.17 0.16
N THR A 48 -6.85 -8.44 0.77
CA THR A 48 -6.78 -9.04 2.09
C THR A 48 -7.02 -7.97 3.16
N LYS A 49 -7.32 -8.44 4.37
CA LYS A 49 -7.44 -7.54 5.51
C LYS A 49 -6.13 -6.79 5.76
N THR A 50 -5.01 -7.49 5.62
CA THR A 50 -3.69 -6.87 5.75
C THR A 50 -3.50 -5.78 4.70
N GLY A 51 -3.94 -6.03 3.47
CA GLY A 51 -3.88 -5.03 2.41
C GLY A 51 -4.69 -3.78 2.76
N ASP A 52 -5.87 -3.96 3.34
CA ASP A 52 -6.69 -2.82 3.75
C ASP A 52 -5.99 -2.01 4.85
N THR A 53 -5.34 -2.70 5.79
CA THR A 53 -4.58 -2.04 6.84
C THR A 53 -3.41 -1.26 6.27
N ILE A 54 -2.70 -1.84 5.29
CA ILE A 54 -1.60 -1.16 4.61
C ILE A 54 -2.10 0.12 3.94
N LEU A 55 -3.22 0.05 3.23
CA LEU A 55 -3.79 1.22 2.57
C LEU A 55 -4.13 2.32 3.57
N SER A 56 -4.74 1.96 4.69
CA SER A 56 -5.08 2.93 5.72
C SER A 56 -3.84 3.57 6.31
N GLU A 57 -2.79 2.78 6.53
CA GLU A 57 -1.54 3.28 7.08
C GLU A 57 -0.85 4.24 6.11
N LEU A 58 -0.80 3.88 4.83
CA LEU A 58 -0.18 4.75 3.82
C LEU A 58 -0.96 6.05 3.65
N HIS A 59 -2.27 5.99 3.79
CA HIS A 59 -3.09 7.19 3.76
C HIS A 59 -2.80 8.07 4.99
N ARG A 60 -2.72 7.46 6.17
CA ARG A 60 -2.47 8.17 7.42
C ARG A 60 -1.15 8.93 7.38
N ILE A 61 -0.11 8.33 6.80
CA ILE A 61 1.22 8.96 6.77
C ILE A 61 1.43 9.85 5.54
N GLY A 62 0.41 9.98 4.69
CA GLY A 62 0.44 10.92 3.57
C GLY A 62 1.04 10.41 2.28
N ILE A 63 1.35 9.12 2.18
CA ILE A 63 1.87 8.54 0.94
C ILE A 63 0.75 8.39 -0.09
N LEU A 64 -0.44 8.05 0.35
CA LEU A 64 -1.61 7.95 -0.51
C LEU A 64 -2.63 9.00 -0.17
N GLU A 65 -3.26 9.57 -1.20
CA GLU A 65 -4.35 10.52 -1.07
C GLU A 65 -5.58 9.96 -1.76
N ALA A 66 -6.70 9.99 -1.08
CA ALA A 66 -7.95 9.51 -1.64
C ALA A 66 -8.73 10.63 -2.31
#